data_19c5c82ff9823f3cddb0431a57513441
#
_entry.id   19c5c82ff9823f3cddb0431a57513441
#
_cell.length_a   1.000
_cell.length_b   1.000
_cell.length_c   1.000
_cell.angle_alpha   90.00
_cell.angle_beta   90.00
_cell.angle_gamma   90.00
#
_symmetry.space_group_name_H-M   'P 1'
#
loop_
_entity.id
_entity.type
_entity.pdbx_description
1 polymer ?
#
loop_
_entity_poly.entity_id
_entity_poly.type
_entity_poly.pdbx_seq_one_letter_code
_entity_poly.pdbx_strand_id
1 'polypeptide(L)'
;MVSFKRKGLPMKRLIALALCFAMLLPCLLLSSCGREIEEGTTAEPSSYTVTFSVDGRETTVEVLPGETPEYPGETSWETEEHFYKITGWDKEIVPADADATYTAVVGEYGLTTYNVRFIVGSGIVSTQVHEGEMPTPPRGYETDLSQVEKIGTFDHWSAELVPPTAENMEGKKFAIYSAVYVYSTRYYTVTFVIGENEYKVEAAAKTVPECPADPADAVKDDITLRFAGWDKTVVAAVADATYTAVYGSSASILPAKDGAKGILTLTYDDGIYSTGVWVDQMNKKYGLKGSFMLVPNWGDSHPNFTYAAGSVSKWKNLFAEGTLEPESHSMTHTMLPANSFWDDETRLSCYRENYQYELVQARDTIESTFGTPCLCYAPANNTLSVKSLKSDGNGNLVKDAAGNYIEVNDGGAEKVAAKTYYAIRRGNRTFVQSMDPPTGTDVGCWHNLAIKAFKDSDSKETSVRCGWIDSAVQNGTWLIIMCHGIKGSGASDAGDLTTTEAEAFFAHASTYVKSGELWCPTFGEATKYIRERQNTEVSERYENGTVYVETTINRTAKDGMILSESVFNYPLTVEVRVPADWHSATYRVNGKTSTVNVYTRDGASYVMVNLVPGADGATVKTAIVYAN
;
A
#
# COMPACT_ATOMS: atom_id res chain seq x y z
N MET A 1 -3.22 55.54 -18.59
CA MET A 1 -2.74 55.72 -17.20
C MET A 1 -3.52 54.77 -16.30
N VAL A 2 -2.99 53.62 -16.03
CA VAL A 2 -3.57 52.66 -15.07
C VAL A 2 -2.44 52.24 -14.14
N SER A 3 -2.62 52.57 -12.87
CA SER A 3 -1.66 52.41 -11.79
C SER A 3 -1.66 50.95 -11.28
N PHE A 4 -0.52 50.30 -11.35
CA PHE A 4 -0.30 49.00 -10.73
C PHE A 4 0.07 49.19 -9.26
N LYS A 5 -0.81 48.79 -8.34
CA LYS A 5 -0.49 48.61 -6.91
C LYS A 5 0.13 47.22 -6.70
N ARG A 6 1.40 47.18 -6.34
CA ARG A 6 2.08 46.01 -5.80
C ARG A 6 1.51 45.69 -4.42
N LYS A 7 0.94 44.49 -4.24
CA LYS A 7 0.64 43.92 -2.92
C LYS A 7 1.92 43.24 -2.40
N GLY A 8 2.38 43.69 -1.22
CA GLY A 8 3.53 43.10 -0.54
C GLY A 8 3.18 41.76 0.09
N LEU A 9 4.14 40.85 0.07
CA LEU A 9 4.09 39.55 0.81
C LEU A 9 4.14 39.80 2.33
N PRO A 10 3.49 38.96 3.11
CA PRO A 10 3.50 39.12 4.57
C PRO A 10 4.83 38.67 5.21
N MET A 11 5.29 39.57 6.10
CA MET A 11 6.59 39.57 6.80
C MET A 11 6.81 38.45 7.85
N LYS A 12 6.08 37.35 7.80
CA LYS A 12 6.21 36.23 8.78
C LYS A 12 7.18 35.10 8.39
N ARG A 13 7.78 35.14 7.20
CA ARG A 13 8.78 34.12 6.77
C ARG A 13 10.24 34.55 6.86
N LEU A 14 10.51 35.79 7.24
CA LEU A 14 11.90 36.29 7.42
C LEU A 14 12.44 36.13 8.84
N ILE A 15 11.62 35.83 9.84
CA ILE A 15 12.06 35.71 11.24
C ILE A 15 12.63 34.31 11.57
N ALA A 16 12.23 33.29 10.83
CA ALA A 16 12.74 31.92 11.06
C ALA A 16 14.15 31.65 10.50
N LEU A 17 14.63 32.46 9.53
CA LEU A 17 16.00 32.33 8.99
C LEU A 17 17.04 33.19 9.75
N ALA A 18 16.59 34.17 10.55
CA ALA A 18 17.50 35.03 11.32
C ALA A 18 17.89 34.46 12.69
N LEU A 19 17.17 33.46 13.21
CA LEU A 19 17.45 32.82 14.51
C LEU A 19 18.45 31.66 14.44
N CYS A 20 18.72 31.09 13.28
CA CYS A 20 19.77 30.08 13.11
C CYS A 20 21.18 30.66 12.90
N PHE A 21 21.33 31.96 12.65
CA PHE A 21 22.64 32.61 12.49
C PHE A 21 23.13 33.40 13.72
N ALA A 22 22.34 33.48 14.79
CA ALA A 22 22.66 34.28 15.99
C ALA A 22 23.28 33.50 17.14
N MET A 23 23.56 32.19 16.99
CA MET A 23 24.21 31.39 18.05
C MET A 23 25.65 30.99 17.77
N LEU A 24 26.33 31.60 16.79
CA LEU A 24 27.73 31.33 16.47
C LEU A 24 28.63 32.55 16.50
N LEU A 25 28.29 33.60 17.29
CA LEU A 25 29.24 34.68 17.52
C LEU A 25 29.02 35.29 18.89
N PRO A 26 29.77 34.85 19.93
CA PRO A 26 30.56 35.79 20.67
C PRO A 26 31.89 35.19 21.11
N CYS A 27 32.96 35.54 20.42
CA CYS A 27 34.31 35.55 20.97
C CYS A 27 35.27 36.16 19.96
N LEU A 28 35.18 37.46 19.76
CA LEU A 28 36.29 38.22 19.19
C LEU A 28 35.99 39.72 19.31
N LEU A 29 36.36 40.25 20.44
CA LEU A 29 36.78 41.63 20.63
C LEU A 29 37.35 41.76 22.06
N LEU A 30 38.63 41.63 22.20
CA LEU A 30 39.47 42.42 23.10
C LEU A 30 40.93 42.04 22.88
N SER A 31 41.60 42.97 22.42
CA SER A 31 42.91 43.40 22.83
C SER A 31 43.93 43.49 21.71
N SER A 32 44.17 44.70 21.34
CA SER A 32 45.36 45.15 20.66
C SER A 32 46.54 45.10 21.60
N CYS A 33 47.62 44.42 21.22
CA CYS A 33 48.99 44.93 21.40
C CYS A 33 49.98 44.00 20.67
N GLY A 34 50.82 44.55 19.88
CA GLY A 34 51.64 43.86 18.91
C GLY A 34 52.70 42.92 19.47
N ARG A 35 52.97 41.92 18.69
CA ARG A 35 54.29 41.32 18.41
C ARG A 35 54.10 40.40 17.20
N GLU A 36 54.85 40.65 16.18
CA GLU A 36 55.02 39.69 15.05
C GLU A 36 55.57 38.39 15.61
N ILE A 37 54.78 37.32 15.45
CA ILE A 37 55.22 35.93 15.48
C ILE A 37 54.70 35.34 14.19
N GLU A 38 55.55 34.89 13.32
CA GLU A 38 55.22 34.03 12.19
C GLU A 38 54.55 32.77 12.75
N GLU A 39 53.22 32.71 12.75
CA GLU A 39 52.46 31.45 12.85
C GLU A 39 52.28 30.89 11.46
N GLY A 40 53.00 29.81 11.17
CA GLY A 40 52.68 28.94 10.08
C GLY A 40 51.23 28.43 10.25
N THR A 41 50.29 28.98 9.49
CA THR A 41 48.98 28.39 9.30
C THR A 41 49.17 27.06 8.63
N THR A 42 49.15 25.97 9.36
CA THR A 42 48.90 24.66 8.79
C THR A 42 47.47 24.72 8.27
N ALA A 43 47.31 24.90 6.97
CA ALA A 43 46.02 24.72 6.29
C ALA A 43 45.52 23.31 6.66
N GLU A 44 44.28 23.20 7.11
CA GLU A 44 43.68 21.88 7.26
C GLU A 44 43.82 21.15 5.94
N PRO A 45 44.17 19.87 5.92
CA PRO A 45 44.35 19.11 4.69
C PRO A 45 43.03 19.12 3.90
N SER A 46 43.12 19.29 2.61
CA SER A 46 41.96 19.31 1.69
C SER A 46 41.26 17.95 1.64
N SER A 47 41.95 16.89 1.98
CA SER A 47 41.49 15.51 2.09
C SER A 47 42.43 14.72 2.99
N TYR A 48 41.94 13.59 3.48
CA TYR A 48 42.74 12.57 4.15
C TYR A 48 42.87 11.35 3.27
N THR A 49 44.04 10.72 3.30
CA THR A 49 44.30 9.47 2.60
C THR A 49 43.93 8.29 3.48
N VAL A 50 42.88 7.57 3.09
CA VAL A 50 42.48 6.34 3.78
C VAL A 50 42.94 5.13 2.98
N THR A 51 43.66 4.24 3.63
CA THR A 51 44.19 3.00 3.06
C THR A 51 43.38 1.81 3.54
N PHE A 52 42.85 1.04 2.62
CA PHE A 52 42.22 -0.26 2.89
C PHE A 52 43.17 -1.37 2.49
N SER A 53 43.54 -2.24 3.43
CA SER A 53 44.39 -3.41 3.18
C SER A 53 43.54 -4.68 3.20
N VAL A 54 43.45 -5.36 2.08
CA VAL A 54 42.73 -6.62 1.90
C VAL A 54 43.68 -7.67 1.38
N ASP A 55 43.94 -8.72 2.13
CA ASP A 55 44.85 -9.81 1.81
C ASP A 55 46.22 -9.29 1.34
N GLY A 56 46.76 -8.29 2.04
CA GLY A 56 48.04 -7.67 1.75
C GLY A 56 48.03 -6.74 0.53
N ARG A 57 46.92 -6.50 -0.12
CA ARG A 57 46.75 -5.51 -1.19
C ARG A 57 46.15 -4.24 -0.62
N GLU A 58 46.78 -3.13 -0.92
CA GLU A 58 46.36 -1.81 -0.44
C GLU A 58 45.60 -1.07 -1.55
N THR A 59 44.51 -0.45 -1.14
CA THR A 59 43.72 0.47 -1.97
C THR A 59 43.51 1.76 -1.19
N THR A 60 43.88 2.88 -1.78
CA THR A 60 43.76 4.21 -1.16
C THR A 60 42.59 4.97 -1.74
N VAL A 61 41.91 5.71 -0.87
CA VAL A 61 40.85 6.66 -1.23
C VAL A 61 41.13 8.01 -0.58
N GLU A 62 40.86 9.07 -1.30
CA GLU A 62 40.85 10.42 -0.75
C GLU A 62 39.48 10.74 -0.21
N VAL A 63 39.40 11.17 1.05
CA VAL A 63 38.15 11.42 1.78
C VAL A 63 38.20 12.81 2.37
N LEU A 64 37.12 13.56 2.24
CA LEU A 64 37.04 14.89 2.85
C LEU A 64 36.97 14.80 4.39
N PRO A 65 37.47 15.79 5.12
CA PRO A 65 37.34 15.82 6.57
C PRO A 65 35.89 15.66 7.01
N GLY A 66 35.62 14.68 7.90
CA GLY A 66 34.28 14.37 8.40
C GLY A 66 33.44 13.42 7.55
N GLU A 67 33.89 13.02 6.36
CA GLU A 67 33.24 11.95 5.58
C GLU A 67 33.69 10.58 6.05
N THR A 68 32.75 9.62 6.04
CA THR A 68 33.06 8.22 6.38
C THR A 68 33.61 7.53 5.12
N PRO A 69 34.85 6.99 5.16
CA PRO A 69 35.43 6.31 4.01
C PRO A 69 34.73 5.01 3.70
N GLU A 70 34.59 4.72 2.41
CA GLU A 70 34.04 3.46 1.92
C GLU A 70 35.09 2.68 1.12
N TYR A 71 35.18 1.38 1.35
CA TYR A 71 36.07 0.52 0.58
C TYR A 71 35.55 0.37 -0.86
N PRO A 72 36.32 0.77 -1.90
CA PRO A 72 35.83 0.77 -3.28
C PRO A 72 35.98 -0.58 -4.00
N GLY A 73 36.58 -1.57 -3.35
CA GLY A 73 36.89 -2.86 -3.96
C GLY A 73 35.81 -3.92 -3.75
N GLU A 74 36.08 -5.10 -4.26
CA GLU A 74 35.23 -6.27 -4.05
C GLU A 74 35.31 -6.74 -2.61
N THR A 75 34.16 -7.08 -2.03
CA THR A 75 34.07 -7.56 -0.65
C THR A 75 34.08 -9.08 -0.52
N SER A 76 34.12 -9.80 -1.66
CA SER A 76 34.25 -11.27 -1.70
C SER A 76 34.90 -11.70 -3.02
N TRP A 77 35.59 -12.82 -3.00
CA TRP A 77 36.22 -13.44 -4.16
C TRP A 77 36.37 -14.95 -4.00
N GLU A 78 36.57 -15.65 -5.11
CA GLU A 78 36.75 -17.09 -5.14
C GLU A 78 38.14 -17.48 -5.69
N THR A 79 38.65 -18.58 -5.17
CA THR A 79 39.82 -19.30 -5.75
C THR A 79 39.37 -20.70 -6.18
N GLU A 80 40.28 -21.53 -6.68
CA GLU A 80 39.93 -22.93 -7.02
C GLU A 80 39.57 -23.77 -5.79
N GLU A 81 39.93 -23.34 -4.58
CA GLU A 81 39.76 -24.13 -3.35
C GLU A 81 38.74 -23.50 -2.35
N HIS A 82 38.65 -22.17 -2.29
CA HIS A 82 37.88 -21.48 -1.26
C HIS A 82 37.17 -20.20 -1.78
N PHE A 83 36.09 -19.87 -1.09
CA PHE A 83 35.43 -18.59 -1.15
C PHE A 83 35.89 -17.70 0.00
N TYR A 84 36.26 -16.47 -0.29
CA TYR A 84 36.70 -15.48 0.68
C TYR A 84 35.73 -14.31 0.74
N LYS A 85 35.54 -13.78 1.95
CA LYS A 85 34.62 -12.64 2.17
C LYS A 85 35.17 -11.74 3.26
N ILE A 86 35.14 -10.44 3.06
CA ILE A 86 35.42 -9.47 4.10
C ILE A 86 34.28 -9.52 5.12
N THR A 87 34.58 -9.92 6.35
CA THR A 87 33.62 -10.03 7.45
C THR A 87 33.63 -8.81 8.37
N GLY A 88 34.60 -7.96 8.25
CA GLY A 88 34.78 -6.73 9.02
C GLY A 88 36.13 -6.09 8.74
N TRP A 89 36.46 -5.12 9.56
CA TRP A 89 37.74 -4.42 9.55
C TRP A 89 38.37 -4.52 10.94
N ASP A 90 39.70 -4.38 11.02
CA ASP A 90 40.47 -4.44 12.28
C ASP A 90 40.04 -3.41 13.33
N LYS A 91 39.36 -2.35 12.90
CA LYS A 91 38.77 -1.31 13.73
C LYS A 91 37.51 -0.74 13.05
N GLU A 92 36.68 -0.06 13.82
CA GLU A 92 35.49 0.62 13.31
C GLU A 92 35.87 1.72 12.31
N ILE A 93 35.20 1.75 11.16
CA ILE A 93 35.35 2.81 10.16
C ILE A 93 34.57 4.04 10.69
N VAL A 94 35.32 5.12 10.93
CA VAL A 94 34.80 6.37 11.45
C VAL A 94 34.97 7.52 10.44
N PRO A 95 34.23 8.64 10.59
CA PRO A 95 34.47 9.83 9.79
C PRO A 95 35.92 10.27 9.85
N ALA A 96 36.52 10.61 8.69
CA ALA A 96 37.93 10.91 8.55
C ALA A 96 38.31 12.22 9.26
N ASP A 97 39.22 12.13 10.23
CA ASP A 97 39.86 13.25 10.94
C ASP A 97 41.39 13.24 10.80
N ALA A 98 41.93 12.16 10.21
CA ALA A 98 43.33 11.95 9.87
C ALA A 98 43.49 10.87 8.81
N ASP A 99 44.70 10.72 8.25
CA ASP A 99 45.04 9.54 7.47
C ASP A 99 44.89 8.27 8.32
N ALA A 100 44.29 7.26 7.71
CA ALA A 100 43.97 6.03 8.42
C ALA A 100 44.20 4.80 7.54
N THR A 101 44.54 3.67 8.20
CA THR A 101 44.61 2.37 7.53
C THR A 101 43.62 1.43 8.20
N TYR A 102 42.80 0.75 7.40
CA TYR A 102 41.87 -0.28 7.84
C TYR A 102 42.31 -1.61 7.19
N THR A 103 42.49 -2.64 8.01
CA THR A 103 42.85 -3.98 7.54
C THR A 103 41.63 -4.87 7.58
N ALA A 104 41.32 -5.50 6.45
CA ALA A 104 40.18 -6.40 6.34
C ALA A 104 40.36 -7.65 7.20
N VAL A 105 39.31 -7.99 7.92
CA VAL A 105 39.14 -9.31 8.50
C VAL A 105 38.45 -10.19 7.47
N VAL A 106 39.16 -11.20 6.96
CA VAL A 106 38.69 -12.04 5.87
C VAL A 106 38.26 -13.40 6.42
N GLY A 107 37.05 -13.80 6.12
CA GLY A 107 36.57 -15.18 6.34
C GLY A 107 36.92 -16.05 5.14
N GLU A 108 37.31 -17.30 5.41
CA GLU A 108 37.59 -18.33 4.43
C GLU A 108 36.54 -19.45 4.54
N TYR A 109 35.92 -19.82 3.43
CA TYR A 109 34.76 -20.71 3.39
C TYR A 109 34.89 -21.73 2.26
N GLY A 110 34.17 -22.87 2.35
CA GLY A 110 34.10 -23.83 1.27
C GLY A 110 33.34 -23.31 0.06
N LEU A 111 33.65 -23.83 -1.13
CA LEU A 111 32.96 -23.47 -2.38
C LEU A 111 31.51 -24.00 -2.46
N THR A 112 31.21 -25.09 -1.73
CA THR A 112 29.86 -25.62 -1.69
C THR A 112 28.91 -24.61 -1.06
N THR A 113 27.78 -24.35 -1.71
CA THR A 113 26.72 -23.48 -1.17
C THR A 113 25.53 -24.26 -0.68
N TYR A 114 24.94 -23.81 0.41
CA TYR A 114 23.75 -24.39 1.01
C TYR A 114 22.61 -23.38 1.08
N ASN A 115 21.39 -23.85 0.88
CA ASN A 115 20.20 -23.01 0.99
C ASN A 115 19.79 -22.85 2.46
N VAL A 116 19.64 -21.61 2.89
CA VAL A 116 19.16 -21.26 4.22
C VAL A 116 17.83 -20.52 4.10
N ARG A 117 16.90 -20.84 4.99
CA ARG A 117 15.60 -20.16 5.09
C ARG A 117 15.41 -19.57 6.46
N PHE A 118 15.11 -18.31 6.48
CA PHE A 118 14.60 -17.63 7.66
C PHE A 118 13.09 -17.43 7.52
N ILE A 119 12.34 -17.86 8.51
CA ILE A 119 10.90 -17.64 8.62
C ILE A 119 10.69 -16.54 9.64
N VAL A 120 10.20 -15.38 9.19
CA VAL A 120 10.02 -14.16 10.00
C VAL A 120 8.55 -13.77 9.91
N GLY A 121 7.81 -13.91 11.00
CA GLY A 121 6.36 -13.75 10.99
C GLY A 121 5.71 -14.67 9.96
N SER A 122 5.02 -14.09 8.97
CA SER A 122 4.43 -14.84 7.85
C SER A 122 5.33 -14.92 6.62
N GLY A 123 6.51 -14.27 6.65
CA GLY A 123 7.44 -14.19 5.53
C GLY A 123 8.49 -15.31 5.55
N ILE A 124 8.98 -15.66 4.35
CA ILE A 124 10.10 -16.58 4.17
C ILE A 124 11.17 -15.85 3.36
N VAL A 125 12.36 -15.73 3.93
CA VAL A 125 13.54 -15.21 3.25
C VAL A 125 14.48 -16.38 2.98
N SER A 126 14.83 -16.61 1.73
CA SER A 126 15.79 -17.66 1.34
C SER A 126 17.09 -17.00 0.89
N THR A 127 18.21 -17.54 1.35
CA THR A 127 19.54 -17.12 0.96
C THR A 127 20.42 -18.34 0.72
N GLN A 128 21.53 -18.15 0.05
CA GLN A 128 22.58 -19.14 -0.06
C GLN A 128 23.80 -18.67 0.73
N VAL A 129 24.44 -19.57 1.42
CA VAL A 129 25.69 -19.34 2.15
C VAL A 129 26.70 -20.43 1.81
N HIS A 130 27.95 -20.08 1.84
CA HIS A 130 29.04 -21.02 1.60
C HIS A 130 29.22 -21.97 2.79
N GLU A 131 29.80 -23.14 2.53
CA GLU A 131 30.13 -24.12 3.58
C GLU A 131 31.03 -23.47 4.63
N GLY A 132 30.60 -23.54 5.89
CA GLY A 132 31.32 -22.92 7.01
C GLY A 132 30.99 -21.42 7.23
N GLU A 133 30.27 -20.78 6.32
CA GLU A 133 29.83 -19.38 6.49
C GLU A 133 28.61 -19.31 7.43
N MET A 134 28.66 -18.44 8.44
CA MET A 134 27.54 -18.23 9.35
C MET A 134 26.35 -17.58 8.63
N PRO A 135 25.15 -18.16 8.66
CA PRO A 135 23.97 -17.53 8.09
C PRO A 135 23.64 -16.20 8.79
N THR A 136 23.43 -15.16 7.99
CA THR A 136 23.04 -13.84 8.50
C THR A 136 21.52 -13.68 8.45
N PRO A 137 20.85 -13.41 9.57
CA PRO A 137 19.42 -13.14 9.58
C PRO A 137 19.03 -11.94 8.70
N PRO A 138 17.84 -11.96 8.08
CA PRO A 138 17.35 -10.82 7.32
C PRO A 138 17.12 -9.63 8.24
N ARG A 139 17.18 -8.42 7.70
CA ARG A 139 16.85 -7.20 8.46
C ARG A 139 15.36 -7.19 8.84
N GLY A 140 15.05 -6.59 9.98
CA GLY A 140 13.68 -6.38 10.44
C GLY A 140 13.03 -7.59 11.08
N TYR A 141 13.80 -8.63 11.42
CA TYR A 141 13.29 -9.79 12.15
C TYR A 141 12.98 -9.50 13.62
N GLU A 142 13.47 -8.39 14.14
CA GLU A 142 13.37 -8.03 15.56
C GLU A 142 11.91 -7.77 15.98
N THR A 143 11.06 -7.42 15.03
CA THR A 143 9.66 -7.10 15.30
C THR A 143 8.74 -7.77 14.29
N ASP A 144 7.76 -8.54 14.78
CA ASP A 144 6.68 -9.09 13.96
C ASP A 144 5.44 -8.18 14.01
N LEU A 145 5.14 -7.54 12.89
CA LEU A 145 3.97 -6.68 12.68
C LEU A 145 2.90 -7.37 11.83
N SER A 146 3.01 -8.68 11.60
CA SER A 146 2.09 -9.42 10.72
C SER A 146 0.66 -9.52 11.27
N GLN A 147 0.48 -9.29 12.57
CA GLN A 147 -0.83 -9.30 13.23
C GLN A 147 -1.32 -7.88 13.52
N VAL A 148 -2.60 -7.64 13.27
CA VAL A 148 -3.24 -6.35 13.60
C VAL A 148 -3.33 -6.14 15.10
N GLU A 149 -3.59 -7.20 15.87
CA GLU A 149 -3.89 -7.13 17.29
C GLU A 149 -2.65 -7.18 18.19
N LYS A 150 -1.56 -7.70 17.65
CA LYS A 150 -0.35 -8.00 18.43
C LYS A 150 0.90 -7.49 17.73
N ILE A 151 1.85 -7.08 18.53
CA ILE A 151 3.22 -6.85 18.12
C ILE A 151 4.10 -7.94 18.74
N GLY A 152 4.85 -8.64 17.90
CA GLY A 152 5.83 -9.62 18.33
C GLY A 152 7.19 -8.99 18.49
N THR A 153 7.81 -9.17 19.66
CA THR A 153 9.22 -8.86 19.87
C THR A 153 10.00 -10.16 19.72
N PHE A 154 11.05 -10.13 18.92
CA PHE A 154 11.91 -11.29 18.72
C PHE A 154 12.47 -11.77 20.07
N ASP A 155 12.38 -13.06 20.30
CA ASP A 155 12.91 -13.73 21.47
C ASP A 155 14.16 -14.56 21.10
N HIS A 156 13.99 -15.52 20.20
CA HIS A 156 15.09 -16.36 19.73
C HIS A 156 14.76 -17.01 18.38
N TRP A 157 15.73 -17.63 17.74
CA TRP A 157 15.52 -18.50 16.59
C TRP A 157 15.15 -19.92 17.06
N SER A 158 14.29 -20.59 16.31
CA SER A 158 13.82 -21.98 16.61
C SER A 158 14.96 -23.01 16.74
N ALA A 159 16.14 -22.65 16.27
CA ALA A 159 17.38 -23.40 16.42
C ALA A 159 18.57 -22.42 16.51
N GLU A 160 19.66 -22.84 17.11
CA GLU A 160 20.91 -22.10 17.09
C GLU A 160 21.40 -21.91 15.64
N LEU A 161 21.82 -20.71 15.30
CA LEU A 161 22.41 -20.43 14.00
C LEU A 161 23.79 -21.10 13.95
N VAL A 162 23.97 -21.98 12.98
CA VAL A 162 25.23 -22.67 12.78
C VAL A 162 25.65 -22.60 11.32
N PRO A 163 26.97 -22.55 11.04
CA PRO A 163 27.48 -22.65 9.68
C PRO A 163 27.01 -23.97 9.05
N PRO A 164 26.47 -23.97 7.82
CA PRO A 164 26.13 -25.21 7.14
C PRO A 164 27.38 -25.98 6.73
N THR A 165 27.37 -27.26 6.92
CA THR A 165 28.43 -28.21 6.52
C THR A 165 27.79 -29.44 5.87
N ALA A 166 28.60 -30.22 5.14
CA ALA A 166 28.12 -31.47 4.55
C ALA A 166 27.45 -32.37 5.57
N GLU A 167 27.98 -32.43 6.81
CA GLU A 167 27.45 -33.28 7.89
C GLU A 167 26.09 -32.78 8.40
N ASN A 168 25.95 -31.50 8.74
CA ASN A 168 24.70 -30.98 9.32
C ASN A 168 23.59 -30.72 8.30
N MET A 169 23.93 -30.75 7.00
CA MET A 169 23.00 -30.60 5.88
C MET A 169 22.65 -31.93 5.21
N GLU A 170 23.21 -33.04 5.64
CA GLU A 170 22.91 -34.35 5.06
C GLU A 170 21.40 -34.65 5.07
N GLY A 171 20.85 -34.97 3.90
CA GLY A 171 19.42 -35.24 3.72
C GLY A 171 18.50 -34.02 3.81
N LYS A 172 19.03 -32.83 4.01
CA LYS A 172 18.25 -31.59 4.13
C LYS A 172 18.36 -30.74 2.85
N LYS A 173 17.23 -30.25 2.38
CA LYS A 173 17.17 -29.30 1.27
C LYS A 173 17.46 -27.86 1.73
N PHE A 174 17.16 -27.53 2.97
CA PHE A 174 17.32 -26.21 3.57
C PHE A 174 17.72 -26.33 5.04
N ALA A 175 18.60 -25.44 5.51
CA ALA A 175 18.65 -25.09 6.92
C ALA A 175 17.52 -24.09 7.20
N ILE A 176 16.68 -24.35 8.19
CA ILE A 176 15.49 -23.53 8.46
C ILE A 176 15.57 -22.96 9.87
N TYR A 177 15.47 -21.65 9.95
CA TYR A 177 15.43 -20.89 11.20
C TYR A 177 14.15 -20.08 11.26
N SER A 178 13.27 -20.37 12.21
CA SER A 178 12.04 -19.62 12.42
C SER A 178 12.22 -18.66 13.59
N ALA A 179 11.91 -17.39 13.38
CA ALA A 179 11.89 -16.43 14.45
C ALA A 179 10.75 -16.75 15.43
N VAL A 180 11.08 -16.84 16.70
CA VAL A 180 10.12 -17.00 17.79
C VAL A 180 9.92 -15.65 18.44
N TYR A 181 8.67 -15.27 18.66
CA TYR A 181 8.29 -13.96 19.16
C TYR A 181 7.50 -14.06 20.46
N VAL A 182 7.75 -13.12 21.34
CA VAL A 182 6.87 -12.82 22.47
C VAL A 182 5.90 -11.72 22.03
N TYR A 183 4.61 -12.02 22.09
CA TYR A 183 3.58 -11.11 21.61
C TYR A 183 2.97 -10.29 22.75
N SER A 184 2.84 -9.00 22.52
CA SER A 184 2.07 -8.08 23.35
C SER A 184 0.94 -7.44 22.56
N THR A 185 0.01 -6.77 23.24
CA THR A 185 -1.05 -6.02 22.58
C THR A 185 -0.43 -4.92 21.71
N ARG A 186 -0.89 -4.83 20.46
CA ARG A 186 -0.50 -3.76 19.57
C ARG A 186 -1.36 -2.54 19.82
N TYR A 187 -0.70 -1.40 19.88
CA TYR A 187 -1.34 -0.11 19.98
C TYR A 187 -1.10 0.67 18.69
N TYR A 188 -2.06 1.51 18.35
CA TYR A 188 -1.98 2.43 17.22
C TYR A 188 -2.10 3.85 17.71
N THR A 189 -1.31 4.73 17.15
CA THR A 189 -1.39 6.15 17.46
C THR A 189 -2.56 6.77 16.71
N VAL A 190 -3.58 7.19 17.44
CA VAL A 190 -4.71 7.94 16.87
C VAL A 190 -4.58 9.40 17.25
N THR A 191 -4.56 10.25 16.23
CA THR A 191 -4.45 11.70 16.41
C THR A 191 -5.81 12.36 16.19
N PHE A 192 -6.31 13.08 17.17
CA PHE A 192 -7.46 13.95 17.04
C PHE A 192 -7.00 15.40 16.91
N VAL A 193 -7.42 16.08 15.82
CA VAL A 193 -7.06 17.47 15.54
C VAL A 193 -8.25 18.37 15.81
N ILE A 194 -8.11 19.30 16.75
CA ILE A 194 -9.12 20.27 17.14
C ILE A 194 -8.55 21.68 16.92
N GLY A 195 -8.92 22.31 15.83
CA GLY A 195 -8.30 23.57 15.42
C GLY A 195 -6.81 23.39 15.12
N GLU A 196 -5.96 24.06 15.89
CA GLU A 196 -4.49 23.94 15.79
C GLU A 196 -3.88 22.92 16.76
N ASN A 197 -4.69 22.28 17.61
CA ASN A 197 -4.25 21.34 18.62
C ASN A 197 -4.35 19.90 18.17
N GLU A 198 -3.30 19.13 18.42
CA GLU A 198 -3.27 17.67 18.21
C GLU A 198 -3.34 16.94 19.54
N TYR A 199 -4.24 15.96 19.65
CA TYR A 199 -4.40 15.06 20.79
C TYR A 199 -4.10 13.64 20.32
N LYS A 200 -3.00 13.07 20.81
CA LYS A 200 -2.57 11.71 20.46
C LYS A 200 -3.02 10.72 21.52
N VAL A 201 -3.63 9.64 21.08
CA VAL A 201 -4.13 8.54 21.93
C VAL A 201 -3.54 7.23 21.41
N GLU A 202 -2.97 6.46 22.31
CA GLU A 202 -2.56 5.08 22.05
C GLU A 202 -3.80 4.18 22.22
N ALA A 203 -4.40 3.78 21.10
CA ALA A 203 -5.55 2.89 21.08
C ALA A 203 -5.10 1.44 20.92
N ALA A 204 -5.54 0.55 21.79
CA ALA A 204 -5.34 -0.87 21.58
C ALA A 204 -6.01 -1.31 20.26
N ALA A 205 -5.37 -2.22 19.55
CA ALA A 205 -5.92 -2.76 18.32
C ALA A 205 -7.37 -3.25 18.51
N LYS A 206 -8.22 -2.93 17.53
CA LYS A 206 -9.67 -3.24 17.54
C LYS A 206 -10.51 -2.54 18.60
N THR A 207 -9.96 -1.55 19.31
CA THR A 207 -10.76 -0.68 20.18
C THR A 207 -11.07 0.63 19.47
N VAL A 208 -12.25 1.17 19.71
CA VAL A 208 -12.62 2.51 19.21
C VAL A 208 -11.92 3.55 20.09
N PRO A 209 -11.08 4.42 19.54
CA PRO A 209 -10.40 5.45 20.31
C PRO A 209 -11.37 6.57 20.69
N GLU A 210 -11.20 7.14 21.86
CA GLU A 210 -11.94 8.31 22.31
C GLU A 210 -11.00 9.52 22.32
N CYS A 211 -11.50 10.67 21.87
CA CYS A 211 -10.76 11.90 21.96
C CYS A 211 -10.63 12.33 23.43
N PRO A 212 -9.43 12.64 23.92
CA PRO A 212 -9.23 13.03 25.34
C PRO A 212 -9.72 14.46 25.65
N ALA A 213 -10.20 15.19 24.65
CA ALA A 213 -10.73 16.55 24.80
C ALA A 213 -12.06 16.66 24.05
N ASP A 214 -13.07 17.23 24.72
CA ASP A 214 -14.32 17.58 24.05
C ASP A 214 -14.11 18.79 23.13
N PRO A 215 -14.41 18.69 21.82
CA PRO A 215 -14.32 19.83 20.94
C PRO A 215 -15.35 20.89 21.33
N ALA A 216 -14.89 21.99 21.91
CA ALA A 216 -15.75 23.13 22.23
C ALA A 216 -16.18 23.86 20.94
N ASP A 217 -17.31 24.58 21.02
CA ASP A 217 -17.72 25.48 19.95
C ASP A 217 -16.62 26.49 19.62
N ALA A 218 -16.35 26.69 18.34
CA ALA A 218 -15.36 27.62 17.84
C ALA A 218 -16.02 28.91 17.37
N VAL A 219 -15.37 30.07 17.59
CA VAL A 219 -15.84 31.35 17.06
C VAL A 219 -14.93 31.76 15.90
N LYS A 220 -15.54 31.97 14.74
CA LYS A 220 -14.85 32.46 13.53
C LYS A 220 -15.69 33.58 12.90
N ASP A 221 -15.08 34.75 12.69
CA ASP A 221 -15.75 35.90 12.10
C ASP A 221 -17.07 36.29 12.81
N ASP A 222 -17.05 36.30 14.15
CA ASP A 222 -18.20 36.52 15.05
C ASP A 222 -19.35 35.47 14.94
N ILE A 223 -19.11 34.37 14.24
CA ILE A 223 -20.06 33.27 14.14
C ILE A 223 -19.61 32.14 15.07
N THR A 224 -20.49 31.68 15.95
CA THR A 224 -20.25 30.49 16.74
C THR A 224 -20.48 29.24 15.89
N LEU A 225 -19.41 28.54 15.60
CA LEU A 225 -19.43 27.26 14.89
C LEU A 225 -19.50 26.14 15.93
N ARG A 226 -20.54 25.32 15.85
CA ARG A 226 -20.69 24.17 16.74
C ARG A 226 -19.84 23.01 16.23
N PHE A 227 -19.32 22.20 17.16
CA PHE A 227 -18.71 20.95 16.79
C PHE A 227 -19.76 20.06 16.10
N ALA A 228 -19.49 19.68 14.87
CA ALA A 228 -20.39 18.91 14.01
C ALA A 228 -20.00 17.43 13.92
N GLY A 229 -18.87 17.05 14.49
CA GLY A 229 -18.31 15.71 14.42
C GLY A 229 -16.87 15.71 13.91
N TRP A 230 -16.38 14.54 13.56
CA TRP A 230 -15.08 14.34 12.97
C TRP A 230 -15.21 14.29 11.44
N ASP A 231 -14.13 14.60 10.72
CA ASP A 231 -14.05 14.55 9.25
C ASP A 231 -14.42 13.17 8.67
N LYS A 232 -14.40 12.14 9.49
CA LYS A 232 -14.81 10.76 9.18
C LYS A 232 -15.25 10.05 10.46
N THR A 233 -16.00 8.96 10.28
CA THR A 233 -16.44 8.14 11.42
C THR A 233 -15.24 7.56 12.18
N VAL A 234 -15.23 7.74 13.50
CA VAL A 234 -14.22 7.12 14.36
C VAL A 234 -14.50 5.61 14.44
N VAL A 235 -13.54 4.82 14.03
CA VAL A 235 -13.65 3.36 13.96
C VAL A 235 -12.60 2.69 14.83
N ALA A 236 -12.78 1.40 15.08
CA ALA A 236 -11.81 0.60 15.84
C ALA A 236 -10.41 0.68 15.21
N ALA A 237 -9.38 0.91 16.02
CA ALA A 237 -8.01 1.12 15.59
C ALA A 237 -7.41 -0.17 14.98
N VAL A 238 -7.05 -0.12 13.71
CA VAL A 238 -6.34 -1.19 12.97
C VAL A 238 -5.07 -0.67 12.30
N ALA A 239 -4.88 0.64 12.34
CA ALA A 239 -3.72 1.40 11.88
C ALA A 239 -3.69 2.74 12.59
N ASP A 240 -2.58 3.46 12.48
CA ASP A 240 -2.53 4.87 12.87
C ASP A 240 -3.53 5.68 12.05
N ALA A 241 -4.23 6.60 12.70
CA ALA A 241 -5.29 7.38 12.09
C ALA A 241 -5.31 8.83 12.62
N THR A 242 -5.79 9.73 11.77
CA THR A 242 -6.06 11.12 12.16
C THR A 242 -7.52 11.45 11.92
N TYR A 243 -8.16 12.06 12.90
CA TYR A 243 -9.52 12.57 12.86
C TYR A 243 -9.49 14.07 13.12
N THR A 244 -10.09 14.85 12.21
CA THR A 244 -10.11 16.32 12.33
C THR A 244 -11.52 16.78 12.74
N ALA A 245 -11.60 17.64 13.76
CA ALA A 245 -12.85 18.23 14.19
C ALA A 245 -13.44 19.13 13.10
N VAL A 246 -14.71 18.89 12.77
CA VAL A 246 -15.46 19.68 11.81
C VAL A 246 -16.41 20.58 12.57
N TYR A 247 -16.44 21.85 12.20
CA TYR A 247 -17.28 22.87 12.82
C TYR A 247 -18.24 23.47 11.80
N GLY A 248 -19.47 23.68 12.23
CA GLY A 248 -20.50 24.33 11.41
C GLY A 248 -21.16 23.44 10.38
N SER A 249 -20.55 22.28 10.05
CA SER A 249 -21.17 21.26 9.21
C SER A 249 -21.07 19.90 9.89
N SER A 250 -22.18 19.17 9.92
CA SER A 250 -22.24 17.77 10.39
C SER A 250 -22.25 16.78 9.23
N ALA A 251 -22.25 17.26 7.99
CA ALA A 251 -22.20 16.38 6.82
C ALA A 251 -20.86 15.67 6.73
N SER A 252 -20.89 14.36 6.57
CA SER A 252 -19.71 13.54 6.40
C SER A 252 -19.92 12.50 5.30
N ILE A 253 -18.88 12.21 4.53
CA ILE A 253 -18.91 11.13 3.53
C ILE A 253 -18.61 9.82 4.26
N LEU A 254 -19.54 8.89 4.22
CA LEU A 254 -19.40 7.61 4.93
C LEU A 254 -18.30 6.74 4.35
N PRO A 255 -17.63 5.92 5.18
CA PRO A 255 -16.53 5.04 4.73
C PRO A 255 -16.92 4.06 3.62
N ALA A 256 -18.14 3.56 3.66
CA ALA A 256 -18.70 2.66 2.65
C ALA A 256 -20.08 3.15 2.19
N LYS A 257 -20.46 2.70 1.00
CA LYS A 257 -21.73 3.06 0.37
C LYS A 257 -22.92 2.65 1.24
N ASP A 258 -23.95 3.54 1.26
CA ASP A 258 -25.21 3.38 1.97
C ASP A 258 -25.07 3.08 3.48
N GLY A 259 -23.93 3.50 4.07
CA GLY A 259 -23.67 3.35 5.50
C GLY A 259 -23.27 1.94 5.94
N ALA A 260 -22.84 1.08 5.00
CA ALA A 260 -22.36 -0.25 5.34
C ALA A 260 -21.15 -0.18 6.30
N LYS A 261 -21.12 -1.11 7.24
CA LYS A 261 -20.07 -1.20 8.27
C LYS A 261 -18.80 -1.86 7.73
N GLY A 262 -18.91 -2.75 6.73
CA GLY A 262 -17.81 -3.46 6.12
C GLY A 262 -17.89 -3.42 4.59
N ILE A 263 -16.74 -3.64 3.92
CA ILE A 263 -16.66 -3.82 2.47
C ILE A 263 -16.12 -5.22 2.18
N LEU A 264 -16.77 -5.94 1.26
CA LEU A 264 -16.32 -7.22 0.73
C LEU A 264 -16.07 -7.09 -0.77
N THR A 265 -14.84 -7.37 -1.21
CA THR A 265 -14.50 -7.42 -2.63
C THR A 265 -14.06 -8.84 -3.01
N LEU A 266 -14.75 -9.45 -3.97
CA LEU A 266 -14.44 -10.78 -4.49
C LEU A 266 -13.62 -10.65 -5.77
N THR A 267 -12.40 -11.18 -5.78
CA THR A 267 -11.52 -11.15 -6.95
C THR A 267 -11.14 -12.56 -7.39
N TYR A 268 -11.20 -12.81 -8.71
CA TYR A 268 -10.98 -14.12 -9.32
C TYR A 268 -9.82 -14.02 -10.31
N ASP A 269 -8.72 -14.72 -10.03
CA ASP A 269 -7.53 -14.68 -10.87
C ASP A 269 -7.66 -15.63 -12.07
N ASP A 270 -6.81 -15.43 -13.07
CA ASP A 270 -6.61 -16.29 -14.23
C ASP A 270 -7.76 -16.32 -15.28
N GLY A 271 -8.86 -15.63 -15.05
CA GLY A 271 -9.93 -15.56 -16.03
C GLY A 271 -10.60 -16.90 -16.38
N ILE A 272 -10.89 -17.75 -15.38
CA ILE A 272 -11.53 -19.06 -15.60
C ILE A 272 -13.02 -18.86 -15.93
N TYR A 273 -13.38 -18.98 -17.21
CA TYR A 273 -14.72 -18.65 -17.70
C TYR A 273 -15.84 -19.45 -17.03
N SER A 274 -15.66 -20.77 -16.82
CA SER A 274 -16.67 -21.61 -16.16
C SER A 274 -16.95 -21.15 -14.72
N THR A 275 -15.90 -20.74 -14.00
CA THR A 275 -16.04 -20.11 -12.69
C THR A 275 -16.82 -18.80 -12.80
N GLY A 276 -16.54 -17.98 -13.82
CA GLY A 276 -17.26 -16.73 -14.06
C GLY A 276 -18.75 -16.93 -14.26
N VAL A 277 -19.16 -17.92 -15.06
CA VAL A 277 -20.57 -18.25 -15.27
C VAL A 277 -21.27 -18.67 -13.97
N TRP A 278 -20.61 -19.53 -13.20
CA TRP A 278 -21.17 -19.98 -11.91
C TRP A 278 -21.26 -18.84 -10.91
N VAL A 279 -20.19 -18.02 -10.79
CA VAL A 279 -20.14 -16.87 -9.88
C VAL A 279 -21.21 -15.84 -10.24
N ASP A 280 -21.43 -15.54 -11.52
CA ASP A 280 -22.49 -14.62 -11.94
C ASP A 280 -23.87 -15.08 -11.47
N GLN A 281 -24.18 -16.38 -11.63
CA GLN A 281 -25.43 -16.95 -11.12
C GLN A 281 -25.56 -16.80 -9.61
N MET A 282 -24.47 -17.05 -8.86
CA MET A 282 -24.46 -16.93 -7.40
C MET A 282 -24.54 -15.46 -6.96
N ASN A 283 -23.83 -14.57 -7.66
CA ASN A 283 -23.90 -13.13 -7.40
C ASN A 283 -25.33 -12.60 -7.56
N LYS A 284 -26.02 -12.99 -8.62
CA LYS A 284 -27.46 -12.66 -8.82
C LYS A 284 -28.33 -13.21 -7.71
N LYS A 285 -28.09 -14.47 -7.30
CA LYS A 285 -28.86 -15.14 -6.23
C LYS A 285 -28.68 -14.46 -4.88
N TYR A 286 -27.47 -14.04 -4.57
CA TYR A 286 -27.07 -13.56 -3.24
C TYR A 286 -26.90 -12.03 -3.14
N GLY A 287 -27.04 -11.29 -4.24
CA GLY A 287 -26.88 -9.83 -4.26
C GLY A 287 -25.43 -9.39 -4.13
N LEU A 288 -24.48 -10.15 -4.66
CA LEU A 288 -23.05 -9.88 -4.60
C LEU A 288 -22.51 -9.41 -5.94
N LYS A 289 -21.28 -8.91 -5.93
CA LYS A 289 -20.49 -8.58 -7.13
C LYS A 289 -19.07 -9.11 -7.01
N GLY A 290 -18.34 -9.12 -8.14
CA GLY A 290 -16.94 -9.56 -8.15
C GLY A 290 -16.18 -9.05 -9.36
N SER A 291 -14.85 -9.22 -9.35
CA SER A 291 -13.95 -8.78 -10.41
C SER A 291 -13.08 -9.94 -10.88
N PHE A 292 -12.98 -10.10 -12.20
CA PHE A 292 -12.08 -11.09 -12.81
C PHE A 292 -10.78 -10.43 -13.24
N MET A 293 -9.68 -10.90 -12.66
CA MET A 293 -8.34 -10.47 -13.00
C MET A 293 -7.88 -11.25 -14.22
N LEU A 294 -7.97 -10.63 -15.39
CA LEU A 294 -7.80 -11.27 -16.67
C LEU A 294 -6.36 -11.24 -17.17
N VAL A 295 -5.95 -12.28 -17.90
CA VAL A 295 -4.68 -12.39 -18.62
C VAL A 295 -4.96 -12.35 -20.12
N PRO A 296 -4.87 -11.18 -20.78
CA PRO A 296 -5.30 -11.02 -22.17
C PRO A 296 -4.66 -11.97 -23.18
N ASN A 297 -3.39 -12.31 -23.00
CA ASN A 297 -2.64 -13.13 -23.95
C ASN A 297 -2.84 -14.66 -23.79
N TRP A 298 -3.65 -15.10 -22.83
CA TRP A 298 -3.91 -16.54 -22.65
C TRP A 298 -5.00 -17.09 -23.61
N GLY A 299 -5.39 -16.32 -24.62
CA GLY A 299 -6.53 -16.63 -25.47
C GLY A 299 -6.47 -17.96 -26.21
N ASP A 300 -5.38 -18.22 -26.92
CA ASP A 300 -5.33 -19.30 -27.91
C ASP A 300 -4.55 -20.55 -27.45
N SER A 301 -3.75 -20.47 -26.38
CA SER A 301 -2.85 -21.54 -25.98
C SER A 301 -3.22 -22.27 -24.69
N HIS A 302 -4.18 -21.77 -23.92
CA HIS A 302 -4.65 -22.38 -22.67
C HIS A 302 -6.12 -22.79 -22.75
N PRO A 303 -6.44 -24.08 -22.91
CA PRO A 303 -7.83 -24.56 -23.06
C PRO A 303 -8.73 -24.33 -21.83
N ASN A 304 -8.13 -24.01 -20.68
CA ASN A 304 -8.86 -23.77 -19.43
C ASN A 304 -9.03 -22.29 -19.06
N PHE A 305 -8.34 -21.36 -19.77
CA PHE A 305 -8.32 -19.94 -19.47
C PHE A 305 -8.64 -19.18 -20.74
N THR A 306 -9.75 -18.57 -20.83
CA THR A 306 -10.39 -18.39 -22.11
C THR A 306 -10.53 -16.95 -22.57
N TYR A 307 -9.60 -16.53 -23.36
CA TYR A 307 -9.85 -15.72 -24.55
C TYR A 307 -9.92 -16.58 -25.82
N ALA A 308 -10.06 -17.90 -25.79
CA ALA A 308 -10.16 -18.77 -26.96
C ALA A 308 -11.21 -18.25 -27.94
N ALA A 309 -11.07 -18.59 -29.23
CA ALA A 309 -11.94 -18.12 -30.28
C ALA A 309 -13.44 -18.21 -29.90
N GLY A 310 -14.14 -17.08 -29.87
CA GLY A 310 -15.51 -16.93 -29.37
C GLY A 310 -15.61 -16.65 -27.85
N SER A 311 -14.54 -16.70 -27.07
CA SER A 311 -14.60 -16.49 -25.63
C SER A 311 -14.67 -15.02 -25.24
N VAL A 312 -14.09 -14.11 -26.01
CA VAL A 312 -14.25 -12.67 -25.82
C VAL A 312 -15.72 -12.27 -25.84
N SER A 313 -16.49 -12.78 -26.79
CA SER A 313 -17.94 -12.53 -26.86
C SER A 313 -18.68 -13.08 -25.64
N LYS A 314 -18.28 -14.27 -25.16
CA LYS A 314 -18.86 -14.87 -23.95
C LYS A 314 -18.56 -14.03 -22.72
N TRP A 315 -17.31 -13.56 -22.55
CA TRP A 315 -16.93 -12.67 -21.49
C TRP A 315 -17.66 -11.32 -21.56
N LYS A 316 -17.80 -10.73 -22.77
CA LYS A 316 -18.59 -9.51 -22.96
C LYS A 316 -20.02 -9.68 -22.48
N ASN A 317 -20.67 -10.79 -22.86
CA ASN A 317 -22.01 -11.07 -22.40
C ASN A 317 -22.08 -11.23 -20.89
N LEU A 318 -21.11 -11.93 -20.29
CA LEU A 318 -21.06 -12.15 -18.85
C LEU A 318 -20.88 -10.83 -18.07
N PHE A 319 -19.98 -9.96 -18.51
CA PHE A 319 -19.79 -8.64 -17.86
C PHE A 319 -20.98 -7.70 -18.10
N ALA A 320 -21.67 -7.83 -19.22
CA ALA A 320 -22.89 -7.05 -19.49
C ALA A 320 -24.04 -7.35 -18.51
N GLU A 321 -24.02 -8.48 -17.81
CA GLU A 321 -24.98 -8.80 -16.73
C GLU A 321 -24.81 -7.91 -15.49
N GLY A 322 -23.65 -7.24 -15.32
CA GLY A 322 -23.40 -6.21 -14.32
C GLY A 322 -23.06 -6.69 -12.91
N THR A 323 -22.92 -8.00 -12.68
CA THR A 323 -22.47 -8.58 -11.41
C THR A 323 -20.97 -8.79 -11.36
N LEU A 324 -20.30 -8.73 -12.50
CA LEU A 324 -18.87 -8.95 -12.67
C LEU A 324 -18.24 -7.82 -13.48
N GLU A 325 -16.94 -7.57 -13.27
CA GLU A 325 -16.17 -6.66 -14.09
C GLU A 325 -14.81 -7.27 -14.47
N PRO A 326 -14.21 -6.84 -15.61
CA PRO A 326 -12.84 -7.22 -16.00
C PRO A 326 -11.82 -6.29 -15.38
N GLU A 327 -10.76 -6.86 -14.81
CA GLU A 327 -9.59 -6.18 -14.28
C GLU A 327 -8.30 -6.90 -14.70
N SER A 328 -7.11 -6.38 -14.38
CA SER A 328 -5.86 -6.86 -14.95
C SER A 328 -5.11 -7.85 -14.06
N HIS A 329 -4.58 -8.92 -14.70
CA HIS A 329 -3.64 -9.87 -14.10
C HIS A 329 -2.31 -9.97 -14.89
N SER A 330 -1.87 -8.87 -15.51
CA SER A 330 -0.82 -8.73 -16.51
C SER A 330 -1.18 -9.29 -17.89
N MET A 331 -0.37 -8.99 -18.91
CA MET A 331 -0.64 -9.43 -20.28
C MET A 331 -0.46 -10.94 -20.44
N THR A 332 0.58 -11.53 -19.82
CA THR A 332 0.98 -12.93 -20.03
C THR A 332 1.05 -13.76 -18.73
N HIS A 333 0.60 -13.22 -17.61
CA HIS A 333 0.73 -13.83 -16.27
C HIS A 333 2.18 -14.00 -15.82
N THR A 334 3.06 -13.15 -16.28
CA THR A 334 4.48 -13.22 -15.94
C THR A 334 4.73 -12.62 -14.56
N MET A 335 5.55 -13.28 -13.74
CA MET A 335 6.04 -12.72 -12.47
C MET A 335 7.01 -11.57 -12.73
N LEU A 336 6.82 -10.43 -12.09
CA LEU A 336 7.58 -9.21 -12.29
C LEU A 336 8.37 -8.82 -11.03
N PRO A 337 9.65 -9.19 -10.87
CA PRO A 337 10.55 -9.83 -11.83
C PRO A 337 10.43 -11.35 -11.81
N ALA A 338 11.02 -11.97 -12.84
CA ALA A 338 11.37 -13.38 -12.76
C ALA A 338 12.31 -13.60 -11.58
N ASN A 339 12.06 -14.62 -10.80
CA ASN A 339 12.99 -15.06 -9.77
C ASN A 339 13.95 -16.13 -10.32
N SER A 340 14.84 -16.63 -9.47
CA SER A 340 15.86 -17.62 -9.83
C SER A 340 15.34 -18.98 -10.34
N PHE A 341 14.03 -19.20 -10.41
CA PHE A 341 13.44 -20.45 -10.92
C PHE A 341 13.16 -20.43 -12.43
N TRP A 342 13.37 -19.31 -13.11
CA TRP A 342 13.03 -19.08 -14.50
C TRP A 342 14.31 -18.98 -15.34
N ASP A 343 14.22 -19.45 -16.57
CA ASP A 343 15.32 -19.32 -17.52
C ASP A 343 15.59 -17.84 -17.89
N ASP A 344 16.75 -17.60 -18.50
CA ASP A 344 17.16 -16.24 -18.86
C ASP A 344 16.19 -15.56 -19.82
N GLU A 345 15.57 -16.29 -20.73
CA GLU A 345 14.64 -15.73 -21.71
C GLU A 345 13.36 -15.26 -21.02
N THR A 346 12.80 -16.07 -20.13
CA THR A 346 11.63 -15.72 -19.33
C THR A 346 11.94 -14.55 -18.39
N ARG A 347 13.11 -14.56 -17.76
CA ARG A 347 13.58 -13.46 -16.92
C ARG A 347 13.67 -12.15 -17.69
N LEU A 348 14.26 -12.16 -18.88
CA LEU A 348 14.37 -10.99 -19.75
C LEU A 348 13.00 -10.44 -20.15
N SER A 349 12.03 -11.31 -20.41
CA SER A 349 10.66 -10.90 -20.76
C SER A 349 9.95 -10.14 -19.63
N CYS A 350 10.41 -10.26 -18.39
CA CYS A 350 9.83 -9.64 -17.21
C CYS A 350 10.43 -8.27 -16.86
N TYR A 351 11.45 -7.82 -17.61
CA TYR A 351 12.13 -6.58 -17.26
C TYR A 351 11.71 -5.42 -18.16
N ARG A 352 12.21 -4.27 -17.84
CA ARG A 352 11.97 -2.91 -18.29
C ARG A 352 11.24 -2.71 -19.63
N GLU A 353 11.71 -3.32 -20.71
CA GLU A 353 11.11 -3.20 -22.05
C GLU A 353 9.72 -3.82 -22.10
N ASN A 354 9.47 -4.79 -21.23
CA ASN A 354 8.21 -5.53 -21.19
C ASN A 354 7.23 -5.03 -20.10
N TYR A 355 7.65 -4.14 -19.19
CA TYR A 355 6.70 -3.60 -18.19
C TYR A 355 5.57 -2.79 -18.84
N GLN A 356 5.86 -2.10 -19.94
CA GLN A 356 4.82 -1.43 -20.72
C GLN A 356 3.86 -2.44 -21.34
N TYR A 357 4.37 -3.55 -21.85
CA TYR A 357 3.55 -4.62 -22.41
C TYR A 357 2.72 -5.33 -21.34
N GLU A 358 3.37 -5.78 -20.27
CA GLU A 358 2.74 -6.56 -19.22
C GLU A 358 1.71 -5.76 -18.39
N LEU A 359 1.93 -4.46 -18.20
CA LEU A 359 1.11 -3.64 -17.31
C LEU A 359 0.23 -2.65 -18.08
N VAL A 360 0.82 -1.79 -18.90
CA VAL A 360 0.08 -0.73 -19.58
C VAL A 360 -0.75 -1.29 -20.73
N GLN A 361 -0.12 -2.09 -21.59
CA GLN A 361 -0.81 -2.68 -22.73
C GLN A 361 -1.87 -3.72 -22.29
N ALA A 362 -1.66 -4.42 -21.16
CA ALA A 362 -2.67 -5.30 -20.59
C ALA A 362 -3.94 -4.52 -20.22
N ARG A 363 -3.78 -3.40 -19.49
CA ARG A 363 -4.89 -2.49 -19.17
C ARG A 363 -5.61 -2.02 -20.44
N ASP A 364 -4.86 -1.46 -21.37
CA ASP A 364 -5.42 -0.89 -22.61
C ASP A 364 -6.14 -1.95 -23.47
N THR A 365 -5.64 -3.19 -23.46
CA THR A 365 -6.28 -4.32 -24.14
C THR A 365 -7.60 -4.69 -23.47
N ILE A 366 -7.66 -4.75 -22.15
CA ILE A 366 -8.89 -5.02 -21.40
C ILE A 366 -9.91 -3.90 -21.66
N GLU A 367 -9.50 -2.64 -21.51
CA GLU A 367 -10.39 -1.49 -21.74
C GLU A 367 -10.95 -1.45 -23.16
N SER A 368 -10.08 -1.60 -24.17
CA SER A 368 -10.52 -1.61 -25.58
C SER A 368 -11.38 -2.83 -25.93
N THR A 369 -11.13 -3.97 -25.28
CA THR A 369 -11.88 -5.21 -25.51
C THR A 369 -13.27 -5.12 -24.91
N PHE A 370 -13.41 -4.68 -23.67
CA PHE A 370 -14.67 -4.73 -22.92
C PHE A 370 -15.42 -3.40 -22.86
N GLY A 371 -14.75 -2.29 -23.20
CA GLY A 371 -15.36 -0.95 -23.18
C GLY A 371 -15.60 -0.40 -21.78
N THR A 372 -14.90 -0.93 -20.77
CA THR A 372 -14.97 -0.52 -19.36
C THR A 372 -13.58 -0.16 -18.85
N PRO A 373 -13.44 0.83 -17.96
CA PRO A 373 -12.15 1.16 -17.36
C PRO A 373 -11.59 -0.04 -16.58
N CYS A 374 -10.29 -0.31 -16.74
CA CYS A 374 -9.53 -1.29 -15.96
C CYS A 374 -8.68 -0.55 -14.94
N LEU A 375 -9.14 -0.52 -13.71
CA LEU A 375 -8.60 0.33 -12.64
C LEU A 375 -7.66 -0.42 -11.69
N CYS A 376 -7.81 -1.74 -11.63
CA CYS A 376 -7.19 -2.55 -10.60
C CYS A 376 -6.25 -3.60 -11.20
N TYR A 377 -5.25 -3.96 -10.40
CA TYR A 377 -4.27 -4.95 -10.80
C TYR A 377 -4.00 -5.96 -9.70
N ALA A 378 -3.82 -7.20 -10.09
CA ALA A 378 -3.32 -8.29 -9.27
C ALA A 378 -2.02 -8.81 -9.88
N PRO A 379 -0.87 -8.66 -9.24
CA PRO A 379 0.38 -9.22 -9.75
C PRO A 379 0.36 -10.75 -9.73
N ALA A 380 0.80 -11.37 -10.83
CA ALA A 380 1.01 -12.81 -10.90
C ALA A 380 1.94 -13.26 -9.78
N ASN A 381 1.55 -14.30 -9.01
CA ASN A 381 2.25 -14.77 -7.81
C ASN A 381 2.59 -13.66 -6.78
N ASN A 382 1.83 -12.57 -6.75
CA ASN A 382 2.04 -11.39 -5.89
C ASN A 382 3.40 -10.70 -6.07
N THR A 383 4.05 -10.85 -7.21
CA THR A 383 5.41 -10.38 -7.44
C THR A 383 5.44 -9.08 -8.25
N LEU A 384 5.98 -8.03 -7.64
CA LEU A 384 6.33 -6.75 -8.28
C LEU A 384 7.72 -6.31 -7.80
N SER A 385 8.66 -6.11 -8.75
CA SER A 385 10.02 -5.68 -8.42
C SER A 385 10.18 -4.17 -8.44
N VAL A 386 11.05 -3.70 -7.56
CA VAL A 386 11.59 -2.33 -7.57
C VAL A 386 12.83 -2.19 -8.47
N LYS A 387 13.28 -3.28 -9.10
CA LYS A 387 14.47 -3.31 -9.95
C LYS A 387 14.12 -3.53 -11.42
N SER A 388 14.95 -3.00 -12.30
CA SER A 388 14.97 -3.28 -13.74
C SER A 388 16.35 -3.76 -14.18
N LEU A 389 16.47 -4.32 -15.39
CA LEU A 389 17.77 -4.55 -16.02
C LEU A 389 18.27 -3.23 -16.64
N LYS A 390 19.60 -2.99 -16.54
CA LYS A 390 20.24 -1.83 -17.13
C LYS A 390 20.21 -1.94 -18.67
N SER A 391 19.80 -0.87 -19.36
CA SER A 391 19.94 -0.77 -20.82
C SER A 391 20.94 0.32 -21.23
N ASP A 392 21.48 0.22 -22.45
CA ASP A 392 22.50 1.11 -23.02
C ASP A 392 21.93 2.37 -23.69
N GLY A 393 20.68 2.68 -23.51
CA GLY A 393 20.00 3.80 -24.18
C GLY A 393 19.49 3.49 -25.60
N ASN A 394 19.97 2.41 -26.25
CA ASN A 394 19.44 1.89 -27.50
C ASN A 394 18.46 0.72 -27.26
N GLY A 395 18.18 0.41 -25.99
CA GLY A 395 17.31 -0.69 -25.58
C GLY A 395 18.02 -2.03 -25.38
N ASN A 396 19.34 -2.14 -25.66
CA ASN A 396 20.06 -3.38 -25.42
C ASN A 396 20.41 -3.52 -23.94
N LEU A 397 20.28 -4.73 -23.42
CA LEU A 397 20.59 -5.03 -22.03
C LEU A 397 22.12 -5.12 -21.82
N VAL A 398 22.60 -4.48 -20.77
CA VAL A 398 24.02 -4.42 -20.43
C VAL A 398 24.39 -5.58 -19.50
N LYS A 399 25.51 -6.26 -19.81
CA LYS A 399 26.08 -7.31 -18.96
C LYS A 399 27.38 -6.82 -18.29
N ASP A 400 27.67 -7.36 -17.12
CA ASP A 400 28.94 -7.21 -16.42
C ASP A 400 30.06 -8.02 -17.11
N ALA A 401 31.29 -7.93 -16.58
CA ALA A 401 32.43 -8.65 -17.11
C ALA A 401 32.32 -10.18 -17.00
N ALA A 402 31.50 -10.69 -16.09
CA ALA A 402 31.21 -12.12 -15.92
C ALA A 402 30.09 -12.61 -16.83
N GLY A 403 29.44 -11.71 -17.60
CA GLY A 403 28.34 -12.02 -18.50
C GLY A 403 26.96 -11.97 -17.87
N ASN A 404 26.81 -11.52 -16.60
CA ASN A 404 25.54 -11.37 -15.92
C ASN A 404 24.86 -10.05 -16.29
N TYR A 405 23.54 -10.03 -16.34
CA TYR A 405 22.79 -8.79 -16.55
C TYR A 405 22.87 -7.88 -15.31
N ILE A 406 23.17 -6.60 -15.54
CA ILE A 406 23.26 -5.60 -14.46
C ILE A 406 21.87 -5.16 -14.05
N GLU A 407 21.51 -5.35 -12.78
CA GLU A 407 20.28 -4.82 -12.19
C GLU A 407 20.47 -3.37 -11.72
N VAL A 408 19.43 -2.56 -11.86
CA VAL A 408 19.36 -1.19 -11.36
C VAL A 408 18.10 -1.00 -10.52
N ASN A 409 18.23 -0.32 -9.38
CA ASN A 409 17.11 -0.01 -8.51
C ASN A 409 16.45 1.30 -8.97
N ASP A 410 15.56 1.24 -9.95
CA ASP A 410 14.88 2.38 -10.58
C ASP A 410 13.36 2.40 -10.34
N GLY A 411 12.88 1.56 -9.43
CA GLY A 411 11.47 1.37 -9.13
C GLY A 411 10.78 0.29 -9.96
N GLY A 412 11.43 -0.24 -10.98
CA GLY A 412 11.01 -1.43 -11.75
C GLY A 412 9.54 -1.50 -12.14
N ALA A 413 9.00 -2.69 -12.07
CA ALA A 413 7.58 -2.99 -12.34
C ALA A 413 6.63 -2.28 -11.36
N GLU A 414 7.03 -2.16 -10.09
CA GLU A 414 6.21 -1.49 -9.07
C GLU A 414 5.92 -0.04 -9.43
N LYS A 415 6.92 0.69 -9.90
CA LYS A 415 6.77 2.09 -10.33
C LYS A 415 5.86 2.23 -11.56
N VAL A 416 5.95 1.29 -12.51
CA VAL A 416 5.08 1.30 -13.70
C VAL A 416 3.65 0.96 -13.29
N ALA A 417 3.46 -0.10 -12.50
CA ALA A 417 2.14 -0.51 -12.02
C ALA A 417 1.44 0.59 -11.21
N ALA A 418 2.17 1.26 -10.30
CA ALA A 418 1.64 2.35 -9.48
C ALA A 418 1.23 3.60 -10.28
N LYS A 419 1.74 3.77 -11.50
CA LYS A 419 1.33 4.83 -12.43
C LYS A 419 0.21 4.41 -13.39
N THR A 420 -0.04 3.11 -13.48
CA THR A 420 -0.99 2.52 -14.43
C THR A 420 -2.33 2.22 -13.78
N TYR A 421 -2.30 1.72 -12.53
CA TYR A 421 -3.48 1.23 -11.83
C TYR A 421 -3.76 2.04 -10.56
N TYR A 422 -5.03 2.26 -10.29
CA TYR A 422 -5.50 2.99 -9.10
C TYR A 422 -5.47 2.14 -7.83
N ALA A 423 -5.55 0.84 -7.96
CA ALA A 423 -5.49 -0.11 -6.85
C ALA A 423 -4.71 -1.38 -7.25
N ILE A 424 -3.80 -1.82 -6.40
CA ILE A 424 -3.04 -3.05 -6.60
C ILE A 424 -3.17 -3.90 -5.35
N ARG A 425 -3.78 -5.08 -5.46
CA ARG A 425 -3.82 -6.04 -4.35
C ARG A 425 -2.62 -6.97 -4.38
N ARG A 426 -2.02 -7.21 -3.22
CA ARG A 426 -0.84 -8.08 -3.08
C ARG A 426 -1.04 -9.09 -1.95
N GLY A 427 -0.09 -10.00 -1.81
CA GLY A 427 -0.21 -11.21 -1.02
C GLY A 427 -0.05 -11.13 0.49
N ASN A 428 -0.19 -9.98 1.14
CA ASN A 428 -0.17 -9.97 2.59
C ASN A 428 -1.53 -10.44 3.14
N ARG A 429 -1.54 -11.65 3.74
CA ARG A 429 -2.75 -12.37 4.16
C ARG A 429 -3.09 -12.18 5.63
N THR A 430 -2.18 -11.62 6.40
CA THR A 430 -2.34 -11.41 7.85
C THR A 430 -2.75 -9.99 8.19
N PHE A 431 -2.48 -9.04 7.29
CA PHE A 431 -2.87 -7.65 7.45
C PHE A 431 -4.37 -7.47 7.22
N VAL A 432 -5.03 -6.62 8.01
CA VAL A 432 -6.43 -6.24 7.83
C VAL A 432 -6.49 -4.93 7.05
N GLN A 433 -7.12 -4.96 5.88
CA GLN A 433 -7.18 -3.80 5.02
C GLN A 433 -8.15 -2.74 5.56
N SER A 434 -7.64 -1.53 5.76
CA SER A 434 -8.47 -0.37 6.10
C SER A 434 -9.34 0.05 4.91
N MET A 435 -10.50 0.64 5.20
CA MET A 435 -11.31 1.34 4.20
C MET A 435 -10.70 2.68 3.76
N ASP A 436 -9.61 3.12 4.39
CA ASP A 436 -8.83 4.32 4.05
C ASP A 436 -7.38 3.95 3.69
N PRO A 437 -7.14 3.30 2.53
CA PRO A 437 -5.78 3.00 2.11
C PRO A 437 -4.96 4.28 1.96
N PRO A 438 -3.80 4.41 2.61
CA PRO A 438 -2.89 5.53 2.37
C PRO A 438 -2.24 5.43 0.99
N THR A 439 -1.60 6.51 0.55
CA THR A 439 -0.74 6.50 -0.63
C THR A 439 0.56 5.76 -0.31
N GLY A 440 1.13 5.06 -1.30
CA GLY A 440 2.41 4.36 -1.17
C GLY A 440 2.35 2.90 -1.58
N THR A 441 3.44 2.18 -1.29
CA THR A 441 3.65 0.78 -1.65
C THR A 441 3.77 -0.15 -0.44
N ASP A 442 3.74 0.39 0.77
CA ASP A 442 3.69 -0.41 2.00
C ASP A 442 2.39 -1.20 2.08
N VAL A 443 2.39 -2.24 2.91
CA VAL A 443 1.22 -3.10 3.10
C VAL A 443 0.04 -2.26 3.62
N GLY A 444 -1.10 -2.40 2.96
CA GLY A 444 -2.31 -1.66 3.24
C GLY A 444 -2.46 -0.35 2.45
N CYS A 445 -1.41 0.11 1.76
CA CYS A 445 -1.48 1.23 0.82
C CYS A 445 -2.16 0.85 -0.50
N TRP A 446 -2.56 1.86 -1.29
CA TRP A 446 -3.25 1.68 -2.58
C TRP A 446 -2.53 0.72 -3.55
N HIS A 447 -1.21 0.72 -3.56
CA HIS A 447 -0.42 -0.14 -4.45
C HIS A 447 0.07 -1.43 -3.77
N ASN A 448 -0.46 -1.75 -2.59
CA ASN A 448 -0.18 -2.99 -1.87
C ASN A 448 -1.32 -3.36 -0.91
N LEU A 449 -2.55 -3.39 -1.45
CA LEU A 449 -3.74 -3.78 -0.68
C LEU A 449 -3.64 -5.24 -0.23
N ALA A 450 -3.95 -5.49 1.03
CA ALA A 450 -3.90 -6.80 1.64
C ALA A 450 -5.11 -7.66 1.25
N ILE A 451 -4.92 -8.98 1.19
CA ILE A 451 -5.94 -9.94 0.78
C ILE A 451 -6.09 -11.09 1.77
N LYS A 452 -7.22 -11.79 1.69
CA LYS A 452 -7.38 -13.17 2.15
C LYS A 452 -7.52 -14.08 0.94
N ALA A 453 -6.90 -15.25 0.98
CA ALA A 453 -6.97 -16.22 -0.12
C ALA A 453 -7.70 -17.49 0.31
N PHE A 454 -8.64 -17.96 -0.49
CA PHE A 454 -9.37 -19.19 -0.18
C PHE A 454 -8.49 -20.45 -0.16
N LYS A 455 -7.37 -20.44 -0.87
CA LYS A 455 -6.41 -21.55 -0.93
C LYS A 455 -5.48 -21.67 0.27
N ASP A 456 -5.48 -20.71 1.19
CA ASP A 456 -4.56 -20.72 2.33
C ASP A 456 -4.86 -21.89 3.28
N SER A 457 -3.81 -22.48 3.84
CA SER A 457 -3.92 -23.64 4.73
C SER A 457 -4.78 -23.38 5.98
N ASP A 458 -4.78 -22.12 6.43
CA ASP A 458 -5.49 -21.67 7.63
C ASP A 458 -6.98 -21.44 7.35
N SER A 459 -7.41 -21.47 6.09
CA SER A 459 -8.76 -21.14 5.64
C SER A 459 -9.57 -22.34 5.14
N LYS A 460 -9.20 -23.57 5.48
CA LYS A 460 -9.87 -24.79 4.98
C LYS A 460 -11.33 -24.92 5.43
N GLU A 461 -11.67 -24.35 6.57
CA GLU A 461 -13.01 -24.43 7.14
C GLU A 461 -13.88 -23.27 6.65
N THR A 462 -15.08 -23.58 6.17
CA THR A 462 -16.06 -22.56 5.75
C THR A 462 -16.41 -21.59 6.87
N SER A 463 -16.46 -22.05 8.12
CA SER A 463 -16.69 -21.22 9.31
C SER A 463 -15.60 -20.15 9.49
N VAL A 464 -14.34 -20.49 9.27
CA VAL A 464 -13.22 -19.53 9.32
C VAL A 464 -13.35 -18.46 8.24
N ARG A 465 -13.70 -18.88 7.02
CA ARG A 465 -13.92 -17.94 5.90
C ARG A 465 -15.11 -17.00 6.16
N CYS A 466 -16.22 -17.54 6.69
CA CYS A 466 -17.36 -16.71 7.11
C CYS A 466 -16.97 -15.73 8.23
N GLY A 467 -16.15 -16.15 9.18
CA GLY A 467 -15.61 -15.30 10.25
C GLY A 467 -14.79 -14.10 9.75
N TRP A 468 -14.22 -14.14 8.55
CA TRP A 468 -13.59 -12.97 7.94
C TRP A 468 -14.61 -11.89 7.59
N ILE A 469 -15.80 -12.30 7.13
CA ILE A 469 -16.92 -11.36 6.85
C ILE A 469 -17.40 -10.75 8.15
N ASP A 470 -17.63 -11.58 9.18
CA ASP A 470 -18.07 -11.12 10.49
C ASP A 470 -17.08 -10.08 11.05
N SER A 471 -15.78 -10.38 10.95
CA SER A 471 -14.72 -9.46 11.36
C SER A 471 -14.71 -8.16 10.55
N ALA A 472 -14.96 -8.22 9.24
CA ALA A 472 -14.98 -7.02 8.40
C ALA A 472 -16.15 -6.10 8.80
N VAL A 473 -17.32 -6.65 9.06
CA VAL A 473 -18.49 -5.89 9.51
C VAL A 473 -18.30 -5.34 10.93
N GLN A 474 -17.76 -6.17 11.82
CA GLN A 474 -17.57 -5.78 13.23
C GLN A 474 -16.51 -4.67 13.39
N ASN A 475 -15.43 -4.73 12.60
CA ASN A 475 -14.27 -3.85 12.76
C ASN A 475 -14.21 -2.71 11.73
N GLY A 476 -15.20 -2.58 10.85
CA GLY A 476 -15.22 -1.50 9.86
C GLY A 476 -14.07 -1.60 8.86
N THR A 477 -13.86 -2.76 8.22
CA THR A 477 -12.70 -2.99 7.36
C THR A 477 -13.08 -3.43 5.95
N TRP A 478 -12.11 -3.38 5.04
CA TRP A 478 -12.25 -3.81 3.66
C TRP A 478 -11.67 -5.21 3.49
N LEU A 479 -12.52 -6.22 3.35
CA LEU A 479 -12.14 -7.60 3.08
C LEU A 479 -12.00 -7.81 1.57
N ILE A 480 -10.79 -8.02 1.10
CA ILE A 480 -10.49 -8.36 -0.29
C ILE A 480 -10.18 -9.86 -0.36
N ILE A 481 -10.98 -10.61 -1.11
CA ILE A 481 -10.81 -12.05 -1.29
C ILE A 481 -10.15 -12.33 -2.64
N MET A 482 -9.15 -13.20 -2.64
CA MET A 482 -8.55 -13.79 -3.83
C MET A 482 -8.98 -15.26 -3.96
N CYS A 483 -9.42 -15.61 -5.15
CA CYS A 483 -9.77 -16.95 -5.58
C CYS A 483 -9.26 -17.18 -7.01
N HIS A 484 -8.83 -18.39 -7.37
CA HIS A 484 -8.55 -18.73 -8.77
C HIS A 484 -9.78 -19.37 -9.42
N GLY A 485 -10.19 -20.52 -8.93
CA GLY A 485 -11.32 -21.26 -9.47
C GLY A 485 -12.17 -21.93 -8.40
N ILE A 486 -13.37 -22.35 -8.80
CA ILE A 486 -14.32 -23.06 -7.95
C ILE A 486 -14.56 -24.44 -8.51
N LYS A 487 -14.16 -25.48 -7.77
CA LYS A 487 -14.34 -26.91 -8.14
C LYS A 487 -15.82 -27.24 -8.27
N GLY A 488 -16.17 -27.90 -9.38
CA GLY A 488 -17.55 -28.25 -9.65
C GLY A 488 -18.34 -27.16 -10.41
N SER A 489 -17.74 -26.01 -10.70
CA SER A 489 -18.34 -24.97 -11.56
C SER A 489 -18.23 -25.27 -13.05
N GLY A 490 -17.66 -26.43 -13.43
CA GLY A 490 -17.33 -26.80 -14.80
C GLY A 490 -15.87 -26.54 -15.17
N ALA A 491 -15.06 -25.95 -14.26
CA ALA A 491 -13.61 -25.93 -14.38
C ALA A 491 -13.04 -27.35 -14.12
N SER A 492 -11.88 -27.66 -14.70
CA SER A 492 -11.07 -28.82 -14.30
C SER A 492 -10.86 -28.80 -12.79
N ASP A 493 -10.40 -29.90 -12.18
CA ASP A 493 -10.20 -30.10 -10.72
C ASP A 493 -9.34 -29.03 -10.01
N ALA A 494 -8.87 -28.00 -10.71
CA ALA A 494 -8.11 -26.88 -10.18
C ALA A 494 -9.06 -25.79 -9.66
N GLY A 495 -9.31 -25.78 -8.34
CA GLY A 495 -10.07 -24.72 -7.70
C GLY A 495 -9.66 -24.58 -6.24
N ASP A 496 -9.80 -23.37 -5.70
CA ASP A 496 -9.43 -23.06 -4.31
C ASP A 496 -10.44 -23.61 -3.29
N LEU A 497 -11.71 -23.73 -3.71
CA LEU A 497 -12.81 -24.29 -2.91
C LEU A 497 -13.86 -24.94 -3.82
N THR A 498 -14.72 -25.74 -3.22
CA THR A 498 -15.86 -26.37 -3.93
C THR A 498 -17.03 -25.39 -4.10
N THR A 499 -17.96 -25.71 -5.03
CA THR A 499 -19.21 -24.94 -5.18
C THR A 499 -20.01 -24.89 -3.87
N THR A 500 -20.04 -25.97 -3.09
CA THR A 500 -20.75 -26.01 -1.79
C THR A 500 -20.13 -25.05 -0.78
N GLU A 501 -18.79 -25.02 -0.65
CA GLU A 501 -18.09 -24.11 0.26
C GLU A 501 -18.24 -22.65 -0.17
N ALA A 502 -18.11 -22.37 -1.49
CA ALA A 502 -18.30 -21.04 -2.04
C ALA A 502 -19.73 -20.54 -1.85
N GLU A 503 -20.74 -21.39 -2.11
CA GLU A 503 -22.14 -21.01 -1.91
C GLU A 503 -22.46 -20.73 -0.45
N ALA A 504 -21.91 -21.49 0.50
CA ALA A 504 -22.08 -21.22 1.92
C ALA A 504 -21.47 -19.86 2.33
N PHE A 505 -20.27 -19.53 1.81
CA PHE A 505 -19.65 -18.22 2.01
C PHE A 505 -20.52 -17.08 1.42
N PHE A 506 -21.04 -17.25 0.20
CA PHE A 506 -21.89 -16.25 -0.45
C PHE A 506 -23.22 -16.05 0.28
N ALA A 507 -23.82 -17.15 0.72
CA ALA A 507 -25.05 -17.10 1.53
C ALA A 507 -24.84 -16.33 2.84
N HIS A 508 -23.69 -16.56 3.49
CA HIS A 508 -23.32 -15.84 4.72
C HIS A 508 -23.14 -14.34 4.45
N ALA A 509 -22.36 -13.99 3.42
CA ALA A 509 -22.19 -12.58 3.00
C ALA A 509 -23.52 -11.91 2.68
N SER A 510 -24.43 -12.62 2.00
CA SER A 510 -25.75 -12.13 1.63
C SER A 510 -26.60 -11.72 2.85
N THR A 511 -26.41 -12.31 4.03
CA THR A 511 -27.14 -11.92 5.24
C THR A 511 -26.81 -10.47 5.61
N TYR A 512 -25.53 -10.11 5.60
CA TYR A 512 -25.06 -8.75 5.89
C TYR A 512 -25.34 -7.76 4.75
N VAL A 513 -25.30 -8.21 3.50
CA VAL A 513 -25.66 -7.35 2.37
C VAL A 513 -27.15 -6.98 2.43
N LYS A 514 -28.03 -7.94 2.76
CA LYS A 514 -29.47 -7.71 2.89
C LYS A 514 -29.83 -6.84 4.12
N SER A 515 -29.06 -6.92 5.19
CA SER A 515 -29.24 -6.03 6.35
C SER A 515 -28.66 -4.62 6.11
N GLY A 516 -27.90 -4.40 5.02
CA GLY A 516 -27.20 -3.14 4.74
C GLY A 516 -25.89 -2.97 5.51
N GLU A 517 -25.44 -3.98 6.26
CA GLU A 517 -24.21 -3.88 7.08
C GLU A 517 -22.94 -4.17 6.28
N LEU A 518 -23.05 -4.84 5.13
CA LEU A 518 -21.93 -5.17 4.25
C LEU A 518 -22.20 -4.64 2.84
N TRP A 519 -21.28 -3.87 2.30
CA TRP A 519 -21.28 -3.51 0.90
C TRP A 519 -20.37 -4.46 0.11
N CYS A 520 -20.91 -5.11 -0.93
CA CYS A 520 -20.16 -6.03 -1.77
C CYS A 520 -20.06 -5.50 -3.21
N PRO A 521 -19.19 -4.51 -3.46
CA PRO A 521 -18.92 -3.96 -4.78
C PRO A 521 -17.95 -4.82 -5.58
N THR A 522 -17.81 -4.53 -6.88
CA THR A 522 -16.63 -4.92 -7.64
C THR A 522 -15.38 -4.20 -7.10
N PHE A 523 -14.19 -4.66 -7.47
CA PHE A 523 -12.93 -4.05 -7.02
C PHE A 523 -12.78 -2.63 -7.57
N GLY A 524 -13.17 -2.40 -8.84
CA GLY A 524 -13.20 -1.07 -9.44
C GLY A 524 -14.22 -0.14 -8.80
N GLU A 525 -15.44 -0.62 -8.46
CA GLU A 525 -16.44 0.19 -7.75
C GLU A 525 -15.95 0.62 -6.37
N ALA A 526 -15.35 -0.30 -5.59
CA ALA A 526 -14.75 0.01 -4.29
C ALA A 526 -13.62 1.05 -4.45
N THR A 527 -12.76 0.86 -5.45
CA THR A 527 -11.66 1.78 -5.75
C THR A 527 -12.17 3.16 -6.11
N LYS A 528 -13.20 3.27 -6.97
CA LYS A 528 -13.82 4.56 -7.32
C LYS A 528 -14.35 5.25 -6.07
N TYR A 529 -15.22 4.59 -5.32
CA TYR A 529 -15.84 5.16 -4.13
C TYR A 529 -14.82 5.67 -3.12
N ILE A 530 -13.84 4.84 -2.76
CA ILE A 530 -12.87 5.19 -1.71
C ILE A 530 -11.92 6.30 -2.19
N ARG A 531 -11.46 6.25 -3.45
CA ARG A 531 -10.61 7.28 -4.03
C ARG A 531 -11.33 8.63 -4.13
N GLU A 532 -12.58 8.62 -4.60
CA GLU A 532 -13.40 9.84 -4.66
C GLU A 532 -13.67 10.39 -3.26
N ARG A 533 -14.03 9.54 -2.31
CA ARG A 533 -14.24 9.94 -0.91
C ARG A 533 -13.01 10.60 -0.29
N GLN A 534 -11.83 10.02 -0.48
CA GLN A 534 -10.57 10.56 0.06
C GLN A 534 -10.16 11.91 -0.55
N ASN A 535 -10.76 12.30 -1.67
CA ASN A 535 -10.43 13.52 -2.40
C ASN A 535 -11.62 14.50 -2.51
N THR A 536 -12.72 14.24 -1.79
CA THR A 536 -13.92 15.08 -1.78
C THR A 536 -14.10 15.72 -0.42
N GLU A 537 -14.26 17.03 -0.42
CA GLU A 537 -14.71 17.80 0.73
C GLU A 537 -16.23 17.92 0.69
N VAL A 538 -16.88 17.90 1.85
CA VAL A 538 -18.31 18.07 2.00
C VAL A 538 -18.60 19.18 3.00
N SER A 539 -19.59 20.01 2.71
CA SER A 539 -20.13 21.00 3.63
C SER A 539 -21.65 21.01 3.61
N GLU A 540 -22.25 21.47 4.68
CA GLU A 540 -23.69 21.69 4.76
C GLU A 540 -23.99 23.08 5.29
N ARG A 541 -25.14 23.61 4.92
CA ARG A 541 -25.76 24.79 5.53
C ARG A 541 -27.24 24.55 5.70
N TYR A 542 -27.78 25.03 6.81
CA TYR A 542 -29.21 25.03 7.09
C TYR A 542 -29.79 26.43 6.87
N GLU A 543 -30.75 26.53 6.00
CA GLU A 543 -31.39 27.80 5.68
C GLU A 543 -32.86 27.63 5.35
N ASN A 544 -33.74 28.40 6.02
CA ASN A 544 -35.17 28.42 5.78
C ASN A 544 -35.84 27.03 5.75
N GLY A 545 -35.52 26.16 6.72
CA GLY A 545 -36.07 24.81 6.80
C GLY A 545 -35.49 23.81 5.81
N THR A 546 -34.43 24.17 5.08
CA THR A 546 -33.76 23.34 4.08
C THR A 546 -32.30 23.13 4.45
N VAL A 547 -31.82 21.92 4.34
CA VAL A 547 -30.39 21.59 4.44
C VAL A 547 -29.79 21.52 3.03
N TYR A 548 -28.78 22.30 2.79
CA TYR A 548 -28.01 22.28 1.54
C TYR A 548 -26.69 21.54 1.78
N VAL A 549 -26.42 20.56 0.95
CA VAL A 549 -25.17 19.79 0.99
C VAL A 549 -24.37 20.04 -0.27
N GLU A 550 -23.14 20.42 -0.11
CA GLU A 550 -22.24 20.76 -1.22
C GLU A 550 -21.00 19.89 -1.15
N THR A 551 -20.57 19.36 -2.28
CA THR A 551 -19.37 18.54 -2.39
C THR A 551 -18.40 19.13 -3.41
N THR A 552 -17.11 19.15 -3.07
CA THR A 552 -16.04 19.59 -3.95
C THR A 552 -14.96 18.53 -4.01
N ILE A 553 -14.63 18.04 -5.20
CA ILE A 553 -13.59 17.03 -5.38
C ILE A 553 -12.32 17.65 -5.96
N ASN A 554 -11.17 17.27 -5.39
CA ASN A 554 -9.87 17.43 -6.03
C ASN A 554 -9.62 16.21 -6.92
N ARG A 555 -9.57 16.42 -8.22
CA ARG A 555 -9.35 15.34 -9.21
C ARG A 555 -7.90 14.88 -9.31
N THR A 556 -6.97 15.52 -8.62
CA THR A 556 -5.59 15.05 -8.50
C THR A 556 -5.40 14.43 -7.11
N ALA A 557 -5.36 13.11 -7.05
CA ALA A 557 -5.14 12.39 -5.80
C ALA A 557 -3.73 12.64 -5.23
N LYS A 558 -3.55 12.37 -3.93
CA LYS A 558 -2.26 12.60 -3.23
C LYS A 558 -1.07 11.85 -3.81
N ASP A 559 -1.29 10.73 -4.50
CA ASP A 559 -0.27 9.97 -5.23
C ASP A 559 -0.05 10.46 -6.68
N GLY A 560 -0.72 11.53 -7.08
CA GLY A 560 -0.63 12.13 -8.41
C GLY A 560 -1.52 11.46 -9.48
N MET A 561 -2.31 10.46 -9.12
CA MET A 561 -3.28 9.84 -10.03
C MET A 561 -4.44 10.80 -10.33
N ILE A 562 -4.85 10.85 -11.60
CA ILE A 562 -5.93 11.72 -12.03
C ILE A 562 -7.26 10.99 -11.97
N LEU A 563 -8.16 11.44 -11.12
CA LEU A 563 -9.51 10.91 -10.97
C LEU A 563 -10.44 11.55 -12.02
N SER A 564 -10.30 11.16 -13.30
CA SER A 564 -11.08 11.76 -14.39
C SER A 564 -12.58 11.60 -14.16
N GLU A 565 -13.37 12.64 -14.42
CA GLU A 565 -14.84 12.64 -14.20
C GLU A 565 -15.56 11.57 -15.02
N SER A 566 -15.03 11.20 -16.19
CA SER A 566 -15.60 10.13 -17.03
C SER A 566 -15.49 8.74 -16.41
N VAL A 567 -14.54 8.53 -15.51
CA VAL A 567 -14.26 7.24 -14.85
C VAL A 567 -14.68 7.29 -13.38
N PHE A 568 -14.29 8.35 -12.68
CA PHE A 568 -14.57 8.59 -11.26
C PHE A 568 -15.81 9.47 -11.13
N ASN A 569 -16.96 8.85 -11.14
CA ASN A 569 -18.28 9.46 -11.02
C ASN A 569 -19.22 8.58 -10.19
N TYR A 570 -18.66 7.86 -9.23
CA TYR A 570 -19.39 6.95 -8.37
C TYR A 570 -20.16 7.74 -7.29
N PRO A 571 -21.42 7.37 -6.99
CA PRO A 571 -22.18 8.07 -5.95
C PRO A 571 -21.57 7.86 -4.56
N LEU A 572 -21.19 8.93 -3.90
CA LEU A 572 -20.72 8.94 -2.53
C LEU A 572 -21.91 9.08 -1.57
N THR A 573 -21.96 8.29 -0.53
CA THR A 573 -22.98 8.40 0.51
C THR A 573 -22.55 9.45 1.52
N VAL A 574 -23.33 10.51 1.62
CA VAL A 574 -23.15 11.59 2.59
C VAL A 574 -24.19 11.45 3.69
N GLU A 575 -23.72 11.35 4.92
CA GLU A 575 -24.56 11.45 6.10
C GLU A 575 -24.74 12.92 6.45
N VAL A 576 -25.97 13.33 6.63
CA VAL A 576 -26.35 14.73 6.84
C VAL A 576 -27.21 14.83 8.09
N ARG A 577 -26.81 15.71 9.01
CA ARG A 577 -27.62 15.98 10.20
C ARG A 577 -28.85 16.79 9.81
N VAL A 578 -29.98 16.40 10.37
CA VAL A 578 -31.28 17.06 10.15
C VAL A 578 -31.93 17.43 11.48
N PRO A 579 -32.90 18.35 11.48
CA PRO A 579 -33.68 18.67 12.69
C PRO A 579 -34.28 17.42 13.32
N ALA A 580 -34.37 17.42 14.68
CA ALA A 580 -34.81 16.27 15.45
C ALA A 580 -36.30 15.91 15.26
N ASP A 581 -37.09 16.84 14.79
CA ASP A 581 -38.51 16.69 14.48
C ASP A 581 -38.80 16.12 13.08
N TRP A 582 -37.76 15.88 12.25
CA TRP A 582 -37.94 15.26 10.97
C TRP A 582 -38.09 13.74 11.10
N HIS A 583 -39.08 13.15 10.41
CA HIS A 583 -39.32 11.71 10.37
C HIS A 583 -38.94 11.09 9.05
N SER A 584 -39.05 11.85 7.98
CA SER A 584 -38.58 11.52 6.65
C SER A 584 -38.02 12.79 5.98
N ALA A 585 -37.25 12.61 4.93
CA ALA A 585 -36.74 13.73 4.16
C ALA A 585 -36.73 13.40 2.67
N THR A 586 -36.92 14.41 1.85
CA THR A 586 -36.79 14.33 0.41
C THR A 586 -35.57 15.13 -0.01
N TYR A 587 -34.66 14.51 -0.77
CA TYR A 587 -33.52 15.25 -1.32
C TYR A 587 -33.60 15.32 -2.84
N ARG A 588 -33.04 16.39 -3.39
CA ARG A 588 -33.00 16.66 -4.83
C ARG A 588 -31.56 16.83 -5.29
N VAL A 589 -31.17 16.04 -6.28
CA VAL A 589 -29.85 16.11 -6.92
C VAL A 589 -30.07 16.15 -8.44
N ASN A 590 -29.51 17.16 -9.12
CA ASN A 590 -29.60 17.34 -10.58
C ASN A 590 -31.06 17.21 -11.10
N GLY A 591 -32.03 17.77 -10.37
CA GLY A 591 -33.46 17.74 -10.73
C GLY A 591 -34.19 16.43 -10.40
N LYS A 592 -33.50 15.37 -10.00
CA LYS A 592 -34.11 14.13 -9.52
C LYS A 592 -34.36 14.18 -8.02
N THR A 593 -35.53 13.69 -7.61
CA THR A 593 -36.00 13.70 -6.21
C THR A 593 -36.03 12.26 -5.70
N SER A 594 -35.58 12.06 -4.47
CA SER A 594 -35.62 10.77 -3.76
C SER A 594 -36.00 11.00 -2.30
N THR A 595 -36.83 10.11 -1.74
CA THR A 595 -37.20 10.12 -0.32
C THR A 595 -36.29 9.20 0.47
N VAL A 596 -35.85 9.63 1.65
CA VAL A 596 -34.99 8.89 2.56
C VAL A 596 -35.58 8.89 3.97
N ASN A 597 -35.30 7.85 4.72
CA ASN A 597 -35.69 7.76 6.11
C ASN A 597 -34.74 8.55 7.00
N VAL A 598 -35.27 9.20 8.00
CA VAL A 598 -34.50 9.76 9.11
C VAL A 598 -34.18 8.65 10.09
N TYR A 599 -32.96 8.60 10.57
CA TYR A 599 -32.54 7.70 11.63
C TYR A 599 -31.82 8.48 12.74
N THR A 600 -31.77 7.90 13.91
CA THR A 600 -31.14 8.54 15.08
C THR A 600 -29.87 7.80 15.46
N ARG A 601 -28.80 8.56 15.70
CA ARG A 601 -27.53 8.08 16.23
C ARG A 601 -27.04 9.10 17.27
N ASP A 602 -26.61 8.63 18.43
CA ASP A 602 -26.06 9.45 19.51
C ASP A 602 -26.93 10.68 19.87
N GLY A 603 -28.26 10.49 19.85
CA GLY A 603 -29.24 11.54 20.19
C GLY A 603 -29.48 12.60 19.10
N ALA A 604 -28.85 12.47 17.92
CA ALA A 604 -29.07 13.35 16.78
C ALA A 604 -29.75 12.61 15.61
N SER A 605 -30.49 13.35 14.79
CA SER A 605 -31.22 12.83 13.63
C SER A 605 -30.40 13.03 12.35
N TYR A 606 -30.37 12.03 11.50
CA TYR A 606 -29.58 12.02 10.26
C TYR A 606 -30.36 11.44 9.09
N VAL A 607 -29.93 11.82 7.88
CA VAL A 607 -30.31 11.16 6.63
C VAL A 607 -29.06 10.80 5.84
N MET A 608 -29.15 9.80 4.96
CA MET A 608 -28.12 9.47 4.00
C MET A 608 -28.56 9.89 2.60
N VAL A 609 -27.68 10.62 1.89
CA VAL A 609 -27.91 11.04 0.51
C VAL A 609 -26.77 10.60 -0.37
N ASN A 610 -27.06 10.16 -1.59
CA ASN A 610 -26.05 9.71 -2.55
C ASN A 610 -25.76 10.83 -3.57
N LEU A 611 -24.53 11.33 -3.56
CA LEU A 611 -24.07 12.45 -4.38
C LEU A 611 -22.90 12.03 -5.27
N VAL A 612 -22.96 12.35 -6.55
CA VAL A 612 -21.80 12.24 -7.45
C VAL A 612 -21.03 13.56 -7.37
N PRO A 613 -19.74 13.54 -7.00
CA PRO A 613 -18.93 14.76 -6.93
C PRO A 613 -18.87 15.47 -8.29
N GLY A 614 -18.71 16.81 -8.25
CA GLY A 614 -18.62 17.63 -9.45
C GLY A 614 -17.30 17.52 -10.21
N ALA A 615 -17.14 18.39 -11.22
CA ALA A 615 -15.88 18.59 -11.90
C ALA A 615 -14.83 19.22 -10.96
N ASP A 616 -13.55 19.11 -11.35
CA ASP A 616 -12.42 19.61 -10.55
C ASP A 616 -12.54 21.11 -10.26
N GLY A 617 -12.49 21.44 -8.98
CA GLY A 617 -12.25 22.81 -8.44
C GLY A 617 -13.28 23.89 -8.77
N ALA A 618 -14.10 23.73 -9.77
CA ALA A 618 -14.98 24.79 -10.27
C ALA A 618 -16.49 24.52 -10.08
N THR A 619 -16.88 23.26 -9.88
CA THR A 619 -18.30 22.89 -9.79
C THR A 619 -18.57 22.15 -8.50
N VAL A 620 -19.45 22.73 -7.71
CA VAL A 620 -20.00 22.08 -6.50
C VAL A 620 -21.31 21.42 -6.87
N LYS A 621 -21.45 20.13 -6.59
CA LYS A 621 -22.72 19.43 -6.69
C LYS A 621 -23.50 19.67 -5.41
N THR A 622 -24.71 20.13 -5.53
CA THR A 622 -25.58 20.44 -4.39
C THR A 622 -26.74 19.47 -4.32
N ALA A 623 -26.93 18.88 -3.16
CA ALA A 623 -28.16 18.20 -2.77
C ALA A 623 -28.95 19.10 -1.80
N ILE A 624 -30.23 19.11 -1.96
CA ILE A 624 -31.14 19.85 -1.09
C ILE A 624 -31.94 18.84 -0.30
N VAL A 625 -31.85 18.93 1.02
CA VAL A 625 -32.59 18.03 1.94
C VAL A 625 -33.62 18.87 2.68
N TYR A 626 -34.87 18.44 2.69
CA TYR A 626 -35.98 19.12 3.37
C TYR A 626 -36.97 18.10 3.95
N ALA A 627 -37.74 18.51 4.96
CA ALA A 627 -38.79 17.69 5.53
C ALA A 627 -39.94 17.43 4.54
N ASN A 628 -40.53 16.26 4.61
CA ASN A 628 -41.77 15.92 3.91
C ASN A 628 -42.99 16.33 4.74
#